data_7b79fe8f946269482219393496d9373b
#
_entry.id   7b79fe8f946269482219393496d9373b
#
_cell.length_a   1.000
_cell.length_b   1.000
_cell.length_c   1.000
_cell.angle_alpha   90.00
_cell.angle_beta   90.00
_cell.angle_gamma   90.00
#
_symmetry.space_group_name_H-M   'P 1'
#
loop_
_entity.id
_entity.type
_entity.pdbx_description
1 polymer ?
#
loop_
_entity_poly.entity_id
_entity_poly.type
_entity_poly.pdbx_seq_one_letter_code
_entity_poly.pdbx_strand_id
1 'polypeptide(L)'
;MQRSPQFVDGQFRNPVPTRQMVPGAALAMARTQLSREGRLRRSPVGRIPVHRPTAADWGEPPASGLRLTWMGHSSVLAEIDGHRVLFDPVWGERCSPFTWAGPRRLHPVPLALGELDPVDAVVISHDHYDHLDMPTVKALIRTGTRFVVPLGIGADLELWGVPAERITELDWHESAAVGELTLTATPAQHFCGRGLRGPQHTLWASWVVAGPANRVFHSGDTGYFPGFAEIGAEHGPFDATMIQIGAYSEFWPDIHMTPEEGLRAHADLSQGSPAGALLPIHWGTFNLAPHAWSDPVERTVAAAREAGAKVAAPLPGKPFEPADEQIVDPWWRSVALPPTHGWPSWPAVTPSADAFEVVR
;
A
#
# COMPACT_ATOMS: atom_id res chain seq x y z
N MET A 1 -12.14 -18.09 -12.20
CA MET A 1 -10.82 -18.09 -12.91
C MET A 1 -10.95 -18.37 -14.41
N GLN A 2 -11.48 -19.50 -14.86
CA GLN A 2 -11.57 -19.87 -16.30
C GLN A 2 -12.33 -18.87 -17.20
N ARG A 3 -13.12 -17.96 -16.64
CA ARG A 3 -13.81 -16.89 -17.37
C ARG A 3 -12.90 -15.68 -17.69
N SER A 4 -11.76 -15.57 -17.01
CA SER A 4 -10.85 -14.44 -17.16
C SER A 4 -10.00 -14.58 -18.41
N PRO A 5 -9.94 -13.57 -19.29
CA PRO A 5 -9.04 -13.54 -20.43
C PRO A 5 -7.56 -13.53 -20.04
N GLN A 6 -7.24 -13.11 -18.79
CA GLN A 6 -5.89 -13.12 -18.25
C GLN A 6 -5.44 -14.51 -17.78
N PHE A 7 -6.39 -15.46 -17.62
CA PHE A 7 -6.08 -16.83 -17.17
C PHE A 7 -5.77 -17.73 -18.36
N VAL A 8 -4.50 -17.88 -18.68
CA VAL A 8 -3.99 -18.63 -19.84
C VAL A 8 -3.08 -19.76 -19.37
N ASP A 9 -3.32 -20.98 -19.86
CA ASP A 9 -2.54 -22.19 -19.53
C ASP A 9 -2.44 -22.45 -18.01
N GLY A 10 -3.54 -22.21 -17.28
CA GLY A 10 -3.61 -22.45 -15.85
C GLY A 10 -2.95 -21.39 -14.96
N GLN A 11 -2.57 -20.26 -15.53
CA GLN A 11 -1.91 -19.16 -14.82
C GLN A 11 -2.46 -17.80 -15.28
N PHE A 12 -2.51 -16.84 -14.37
CA PHE A 12 -2.77 -15.44 -14.70
C PHE A 12 -1.55 -14.79 -15.38
N ARG A 13 -1.79 -13.85 -16.25
CA ARG A 13 -0.79 -13.13 -17.03
C ARG A 13 -0.88 -11.63 -16.80
N ASN A 14 0.27 -10.97 -16.84
CA ASN A 14 0.36 -9.51 -16.77
C ASN A 14 -0.20 -8.85 -18.07
N PRO A 15 -0.65 -7.57 -17.96
CA PRO A 15 -1.16 -6.83 -19.12
C PRO A 15 -0.08 -6.59 -20.19
N VAL A 16 1.19 -6.58 -19.77
CA VAL A 16 2.35 -6.41 -20.65
C VAL A 16 3.44 -7.44 -20.30
N PRO A 17 4.40 -7.72 -21.20
CA PRO A 17 5.54 -8.59 -20.90
C PRO A 17 6.31 -8.10 -19.67
N THR A 18 6.56 -9.00 -18.71
CA THR A 18 7.07 -8.64 -17.37
C THR A 18 8.27 -9.47 -16.98
N ARG A 19 9.37 -8.81 -16.62
CA ARG A 19 10.57 -9.44 -16.05
C ARG A 19 10.45 -9.48 -14.53
N GLN A 20 10.01 -10.61 -13.99
CA GLN A 20 9.86 -10.79 -12.54
C GLN A 20 11.22 -10.94 -11.83
N MET A 21 12.23 -11.44 -12.52
CA MET A 21 13.59 -11.55 -12.00
C MET A 21 14.58 -11.60 -13.16
N VAL A 22 15.70 -10.88 -13.04
CA VAL A 22 16.77 -10.93 -14.03
C VAL A 22 17.70 -12.12 -13.77
N PRO A 23 18.32 -12.74 -14.80
CA PRO A 23 19.28 -13.81 -14.63
C PRO A 23 20.44 -13.41 -13.70
N GLY A 24 20.81 -14.28 -12.75
CA GLY A 24 21.89 -14.01 -11.81
C GLY A 24 21.54 -13.13 -10.61
N ALA A 25 20.30 -12.63 -10.52
CA ALA A 25 19.82 -11.77 -9.44
C ALA A 25 20.06 -12.36 -8.04
N ALA A 26 19.81 -13.66 -7.86
CA ALA A 26 19.92 -14.30 -6.54
C ALA A 26 21.31 -14.15 -5.91
N LEU A 27 22.38 -14.33 -6.70
CA LEU A 27 23.76 -14.19 -6.20
C LEU A 27 24.12 -12.73 -5.91
N ALA A 28 23.73 -11.82 -6.79
CA ALA A 28 23.97 -10.39 -6.61
C ALA A 28 23.19 -9.84 -5.39
N MET A 29 21.93 -10.24 -5.23
CA MET A 29 21.12 -9.90 -4.07
C MET A 29 21.71 -10.43 -2.76
N ALA A 30 22.18 -11.67 -2.73
CA ALA A 30 22.84 -12.24 -1.55
C ALA A 30 24.08 -11.41 -1.16
N ARG A 31 24.90 -10.99 -2.12
CA ARG A 31 26.07 -10.13 -1.86
C ARG A 31 25.67 -8.76 -1.29
N THR A 32 24.64 -8.12 -1.86
CA THR A 32 24.14 -6.83 -1.39
C THR A 32 23.57 -6.95 0.02
N GLN A 33 22.79 -8.01 0.29
CA GLN A 33 22.23 -8.26 1.61
C GLN A 33 23.27 -8.56 2.69
N LEU A 34 24.40 -9.17 2.33
CA LEU A 34 25.49 -9.46 3.27
C LEU A 34 26.42 -8.28 3.50
N SER A 35 26.36 -7.22 2.68
CA SER A 35 27.19 -6.03 2.88
C SER A 35 26.85 -5.35 4.21
N ARG A 36 27.88 -4.87 4.93
CA ARG A 36 27.69 -4.17 6.22
C ARG A 36 26.89 -2.89 6.04
N GLU A 37 27.20 -2.10 5.03
CA GLU A 37 26.53 -0.85 4.72
C GLU A 37 25.04 -1.08 4.35
N GLY A 38 24.77 -2.05 3.46
CA GLY A 38 23.42 -2.42 3.11
C GLY A 38 22.59 -2.83 4.33
N ARG A 39 23.16 -3.60 5.27
CA ARG A 39 22.45 -4.00 6.51
C ARG A 39 22.12 -2.81 7.41
N LEU A 40 23.06 -1.87 7.60
CA LEU A 40 22.86 -0.70 8.46
C LEU A 40 21.80 0.26 7.91
N ARG A 41 21.70 0.41 6.59
CA ARG A 41 20.75 1.33 5.96
C ARG A 41 19.36 0.74 5.77
N ARG A 42 19.19 -0.57 5.88
CA ARG A 42 17.89 -1.24 5.71
C ARG A 42 17.00 -1.21 6.94
N SER A 43 17.49 -0.71 8.07
CA SER A 43 16.74 -0.61 9.32
C SER A 43 16.89 0.78 9.93
N PRO A 44 15.89 1.28 10.64
CA PRO A 44 16.00 2.53 11.37
C PRO A 44 17.05 2.41 12.48
N VAL A 45 17.70 3.53 12.82
CA VAL A 45 18.66 3.63 13.94
C VAL A 45 18.00 3.84 15.28
N GLY A 46 16.69 4.10 15.29
CA GLY A 46 15.86 4.29 16.48
C GLY A 46 14.47 3.70 16.28
N ARG A 47 13.57 3.97 17.21
CA ARG A 47 12.18 3.55 17.07
C ARG A 47 11.47 4.50 16.11
N ILE A 48 10.79 3.94 15.09
CA ILE A 48 9.89 4.71 14.24
C ILE A 48 8.75 5.26 15.10
N PRO A 49 8.52 6.59 15.09
CA PRO A 49 7.39 7.16 15.79
C PRO A 49 6.08 6.72 15.13
N VAL A 50 5.08 6.45 15.94
CA VAL A 50 3.75 6.02 15.51
C VAL A 50 2.71 6.84 16.24
N HIS A 51 1.80 7.45 15.49
CA HIS A 51 0.61 8.04 16.08
C HIS A 51 -0.36 6.93 16.47
N ARG A 52 -0.90 6.98 17.69
CA ARG A 52 -1.96 6.07 18.13
C ARG A 52 -3.29 6.80 18.02
N PRO A 53 -4.11 6.46 17.01
CA PRO A 53 -5.39 7.12 16.85
C PRO A 53 -6.27 6.95 18.09
N THR A 54 -6.99 8.00 18.41
CA THR A 54 -7.94 8.07 19.52
C THR A 54 -9.35 8.32 19.01
N ALA A 55 -10.35 8.24 19.87
CA ALA A 55 -11.71 8.61 19.49
C ALA A 55 -11.82 10.07 18.98
N ALA A 56 -10.91 10.96 19.39
CA ALA A 56 -10.87 12.33 18.89
C ALA A 56 -10.43 12.41 17.41
N ASP A 57 -9.61 11.47 16.94
CA ASP A 57 -9.14 11.44 15.55
C ASP A 57 -10.24 10.98 14.57
N TRP A 58 -11.23 10.21 15.06
CA TRP A 58 -12.30 9.61 14.25
C TRP A 58 -13.71 9.95 14.73
N GLY A 59 -13.83 10.81 15.75
CA GLY A 59 -15.13 11.15 16.39
C GLY A 59 -16.10 11.89 15.47
N GLU A 60 -15.58 12.67 14.54
CA GLU A 60 -16.36 13.41 13.55
C GLU A 60 -16.08 12.89 12.13
N PRO A 61 -17.08 12.81 11.27
CA PRO A 61 -16.87 12.53 9.85
C PRO A 61 -15.87 13.51 9.23
N PRO A 62 -15.05 13.09 8.24
CA PRO A 62 -14.15 14.01 7.56
C PRO A 62 -14.92 15.14 6.88
N ALA A 63 -14.41 16.37 7.02
CA ALA A 63 -15.10 17.56 6.48
C ALA A 63 -15.17 17.54 4.95
N SER A 64 -14.16 16.96 4.29
CA SER A 64 -14.14 16.75 2.84
C SER A 64 -14.92 15.51 2.38
N GLY A 65 -15.40 14.67 3.31
CA GLY A 65 -15.95 13.34 3.02
C GLY A 65 -14.88 12.27 2.83
N LEU A 66 -13.58 12.61 2.87
CA LEU A 66 -12.49 11.67 2.67
C LEU A 66 -11.38 11.85 3.71
N ARG A 67 -11.09 10.81 4.49
CA ARG A 67 -9.95 10.74 5.41
C ARG A 67 -9.20 9.44 5.21
N LEU A 68 -7.87 9.52 5.14
CA LEU A 68 -6.99 8.36 5.02
C LEU A 68 -6.15 8.22 6.29
N THR A 69 -5.96 6.97 6.72
CA THR A 69 -5.05 6.62 7.82
C THR A 69 -4.12 5.51 7.36
N TRP A 70 -2.84 5.82 7.20
CA TRP A 70 -1.83 4.84 6.83
C TRP A 70 -1.43 4.01 8.05
N MET A 71 -1.76 2.72 8.05
CA MET A 71 -1.45 1.77 9.15
C MET A 71 -0.06 1.14 9.01
N GLY A 72 0.66 1.52 7.97
CA GLY A 72 1.98 0.98 7.61
C GLY A 72 1.91 0.02 6.43
N HIS A 73 3.04 -0.11 5.69
CA HIS A 73 3.14 -0.87 4.44
C HIS A 73 2.09 -0.42 3.42
N SER A 74 1.28 -1.34 2.90
CA SER A 74 0.15 -1.04 2.02
C SER A 74 -1.20 -1.01 2.75
N SER A 75 -1.19 -1.16 4.08
CA SER A 75 -2.42 -1.12 4.88
C SER A 75 -2.89 0.32 5.07
N VAL A 76 -4.05 0.65 4.52
CA VAL A 76 -4.68 1.97 4.64
C VAL A 76 -6.15 1.83 5.00
N LEU A 77 -6.59 2.56 6.03
CA LEU A 77 -8.00 2.80 6.28
C LEU A 77 -8.44 4.05 5.53
N ALA A 78 -9.44 3.92 4.68
CA ALA A 78 -10.11 5.03 4.02
C ALA A 78 -11.52 5.20 4.60
N GLU A 79 -11.82 6.39 5.13
CA GLU A 79 -13.17 6.85 5.41
C GLU A 79 -13.60 7.69 4.21
N ILE A 80 -14.54 7.20 3.43
CA ILE A 80 -14.95 7.77 2.16
C ILE A 80 -16.49 7.82 2.07
N ASP A 81 -17.04 9.01 1.97
CA ASP A 81 -18.49 9.27 1.81
C ASP A 81 -19.35 8.49 2.81
N GLY A 82 -18.92 8.47 4.09
CA GLY A 82 -19.63 7.82 5.19
C GLY A 82 -19.38 6.31 5.32
N HIS A 83 -18.54 5.74 4.48
CA HIS A 83 -18.13 4.32 4.53
C HIS A 83 -16.66 4.17 4.94
N ARG A 84 -16.32 2.97 5.45
CA ARG A 84 -14.95 2.61 5.83
C ARG A 84 -14.46 1.44 4.99
N VAL A 85 -13.34 1.63 4.28
CA VAL A 85 -12.68 0.62 3.47
C VAL A 85 -11.25 0.42 3.98
N LEU A 86 -10.89 -0.84 4.26
CA LEU A 86 -9.55 -1.20 4.73
C LEU A 86 -8.80 -1.95 3.62
N PHE A 87 -7.74 -1.34 3.12
CA PHE A 87 -6.89 -1.91 2.06
C PHE A 87 -5.75 -2.73 2.65
N ASP A 88 -5.49 -3.91 2.07
CA ASP A 88 -4.36 -4.80 2.34
C ASP A 88 -3.99 -4.89 3.84
N PRO A 89 -4.92 -5.31 4.72
CA PRO A 89 -4.71 -5.26 6.15
C PRO A 89 -3.72 -6.34 6.63
N VAL A 90 -2.56 -5.90 7.10
CA VAL A 90 -1.53 -6.76 7.70
C VAL A 90 -1.22 -6.26 9.10
N TRP A 91 -1.68 -6.96 10.12
CA TRP A 91 -1.41 -6.70 11.54
C TRP A 91 -0.35 -7.62 12.12
N GLY A 92 0.05 -8.64 11.35
CA GLY A 92 1.09 -9.57 11.72
C GLY A 92 2.44 -8.91 12.00
N GLU A 93 3.19 -9.45 12.95
CA GLU A 93 4.55 -9.01 13.25
C GLU A 93 5.52 -9.30 12.10
N ARG A 94 5.19 -10.30 11.28
CA ARG A 94 5.98 -10.73 10.12
C ARG A 94 5.09 -10.97 8.90
N CYS A 95 5.55 -10.55 7.75
CA CYS A 95 4.96 -10.93 6.47
C CYS A 95 5.56 -12.27 6.01
N SER A 96 5.10 -13.36 6.60
CA SER A 96 5.66 -14.69 6.38
C SER A 96 4.66 -15.78 6.78
N PRO A 97 4.75 -17.00 6.18
CA PRO A 97 3.99 -18.16 6.67
C PRO A 97 4.44 -18.63 8.07
N PHE A 98 5.60 -18.14 8.54
CA PHE A 98 6.17 -18.53 9.83
C PHE A 98 6.21 -17.37 10.81
N THR A 99 5.80 -17.61 12.06
CA THR A 99 5.86 -16.59 13.12
C THR A 99 7.29 -16.27 13.59
N TRP A 100 8.23 -17.16 13.34
CA TRP A 100 9.63 -17.07 13.79
C TRP A 100 10.62 -16.66 12.70
N ALA A 101 10.24 -16.70 11.43
CA ALA A 101 11.12 -16.38 10.29
C ALA A 101 10.44 -15.41 9.31
N GLY A 102 11.24 -14.74 8.49
CA GLY A 102 10.78 -13.77 7.49
C GLY A 102 10.86 -12.31 7.95
N PRO A 103 10.56 -11.36 7.06
CA PRO A 103 10.67 -9.94 7.37
C PRO A 103 9.78 -9.53 8.55
N ARG A 104 10.37 -8.78 9.49
CA ARG A 104 9.69 -8.29 10.69
C ARG A 104 9.30 -6.83 10.51
N ARG A 105 8.18 -6.43 11.11
CA ARG A 105 7.77 -5.03 11.17
C ARG A 105 8.84 -4.15 11.82
N LEU A 106 9.11 -3.00 11.23
CA LEU A 106 10.04 -1.99 11.74
C LEU A 106 9.40 -1.10 12.81
N HIS A 107 8.08 -1.06 12.89
CA HIS A 107 7.30 -0.30 13.87
C HIS A 107 6.07 -1.09 14.32
N PRO A 108 5.51 -0.85 15.51
CA PRO A 108 4.27 -1.48 15.94
C PRO A 108 3.09 -1.04 15.06
N VAL A 109 2.04 -1.84 15.02
CA VAL A 109 0.79 -1.42 14.38
C VAL A 109 0.22 -0.23 15.16
N PRO A 110 -0.24 0.84 14.48
CA PRO A 110 -0.75 2.04 15.14
C PRO A 110 -1.93 1.80 16.08
N LEU A 111 -2.83 0.89 15.68
CA LEU A 111 -4.05 0.58 16.40
C LEU A 111 -4.24 -0.94 16.46
N ALA A 112 -4.65 -1.48 17.59
CA ALA A 112 -5.02 -2.89 17.65
C ALA A 112 -6.30 -3.13 16.84
N LEU A 113 -6.36 -4.29 16.14
CA LEU A 113 -7.49 -4.57 15.24
C LEU A 113 -8.85 -4.60 15.97
N GLY A 114 -8.84 -4.97 17.26
CA GLY A 114 -10.05 -4.96 18.09
C GLY A 114 -10.49 -3.58 18.57
N GLU A 115 -9.65 -2.54 18.37
CA GLU A 115 -9.96 -1.14 18.65
C GLU A 115 -10.41 -0.39 17.39
N LEU A 116 -10.26 -1.02 16.22
CA LEU A 116 -10.77 -0.49 14.96
C LEU A 116 -12.29 -0.68 14.93
N ASP A 117 -12.99 0.42 14.71
CA ASP A 117 -14.44 0.34 14.43
C ASP A 117 -14.71 -0.55 13.19
N PRO A 118 -15.88 -1.17 13.11
CA PRO A 118 -16.23 -2.00 11.96
C PRO A 118 -16.00 -1.29 10.64
N VAL A 119 -15.44 -2.01 9.68
CA VAL A 119 -15.25 -1.56 8.31
C VAL A 119 -16.27 -2.23 7.39
N ASP A 120 -16.77 -1.50 6.40
CA ASP A 120 -17.76 -1.99 5.45
C ASP A 120 -17.15 -3.01 4.50
N ALA A 121 -15.92 -2.75 4.08
CA ALA A 121 -15.16 -3.65 3.20
C ALA A 121 -13.69 -3.75 3.57
N VAL A 122 -13.14 -4.94 3.35
CA VAL A 122 -11.72 -5.20 3.20
C VAL A 122 -11.42 -5.45 1.73
N VAL A 123 -10.45 -4.73 1.21
CA VAL A 123 -9.97 -4.87 -0.17
C VAL A 123 -8.57 -5.44 -0.14
N ILE A 124 -8.34 -6.52 -0.89
CA ILE A 124 -7.03 -7.16 -1.01
C ILE A 124 -6.52 -7.00 -2.45
N SER A 125 -5.28 -6.58 -2.60
CA SER A 125 -4.67 -6.42 -3.92
C SER A 125 -4.17 -7.74 -4.52
N HIS A 126 -3.55 -8.59 -3.71
CA HIS A 126 -3.02 -9.89 -4.13
C HIS A 126 -2.69 -10.78 -2.91
N ASP A 127 -2.20 -12.01 -3.15
CA ASP A 127 -2.07 -13.03 -2.11
C ASP A 127 -0.73 -13.06 -1.36
N HIS A 128 0.20 -12.15 -1.61
CA HIS A 128 1.47 -12.11 -0.87
C HIS A 128 1.27 -11.88 0.63
N TYR A 129 2.20 -12.37 1.45
CA TYR A 129 2.08 -12.36 2.91
C TYR A 129 2.10 -10.97 3.54
N ASP A 130 2.56 -9.98 2.84
CA ASP A 130 2.59 -8.57 3.24
C ASP A 130 1.36 -7.77 2.79
N HIS A 131 0.39 -8.44 2.12
CA HIS A 131 -0.91 -7.88 1.71
C HIS A 131 -2.09 -8.71 2.21
N LEU A 132 -1.95 -10.02 2.25
CA LEU A 132 -2.97 -10.95 2.72
C LEU A 132 -2.48 -11.70 3.98
N ASP A 133 -2.84 -11.19 5.16
CA ASP A 133 -2.44 -11.72 6.46
C ASP A 133 -3.54 -12.59 7.07
N MET A 134 -3.32 -13.91 7.12
CA MET A 134 -4.31 -14.87 7.65
C MET A 134 -4.77 -14.56 9.09
N PRO A 135 -3.89 -14.21 10.06
CA PRO A 135 -4.34 -13.85 11.41
C PRO A 135 -5.26 -12.63 11.42
N THR A 136 -4.96 -11.61 10.59
CA THR A 136 -5.79 -10.41 10.44
C THR A 136 -7.15 -10.75 9.85
N VAL A 137 -7.19 -11.54 8.76
CA VAL A 137 -8.45 -12.00 8.16
C VAL A 137 -9.29 -12.74 9.19
N LYS A 138 -8.72 -13.69 9.94
CA LYS A 138 -9.44 -14.45 10.98
C LYS A 138 -10.02 -13.57 12.09
N ALA A 139 -9.34 -12.48 12.44
CA ALA A 139 -9.87 -11.53 13.41
C ALA A 139 -11.05 -10.72 12.84
N LEU A 140 -10.97 -10.32 11.56
CA LEU A 140 -12.00 -9.57 10.86
C LEU A 140 -13.27 -10.39 10.53
N ILE A 141 -13.20 -11.71 10.50
CA ILE A 141 -14.41 -12.56 10.33
C ILE A 141 -15.51 -12.21 11.35
N ARG A 142 -15.12 -11.83 12.56
CA ARG A 142 -16.07 -11.55 13.67
C ARG A 142 -16.78 -10.20 13.52
N THR A 143 -16.31 -9.31 12.66
CA THR A 143 -16.86 -7.95 12.52
C THR A 143 -17.99 -7.85 11.49
N GLY A 144 -18.28 -8.90 10.73
CA GLY A 144 -19.29 -8.86 9.67
C GLY A 144 -18.82 -8.23 8.35
N THR A 145 -17.58 -7.79 8.27
CA THR A 145 -16.95 -7.14 7.12
C THR A 145 -17.04 -7.97 5.84
N ARG A 146 -17.25 -7.33 4.70
CA ARG A 146 -17.17 -7.92 3.36
C ARG A 146 -15.72 -7.92 2.87
N PHE A 147 -15.38 -8.91 2.05
CA PHE A 147 -14.07 -9.02 1.40
C PHE A 147 -14.26 -8.88 -0.10
N VAL A 148 -13.61 -7.90 -0.71
CA VAL A 148 -13.58 -7.69 -2.16
C VAL A 148 -12.15 -7.95 -2.63
N VAL A 149 -11.97 -8.96 -3.45
CA VAL A 149 -10.65 -9.53 -3.75
C VAL A 149 -10.52 -9.93 -5.21
N PRO A 150 -9.31 -10.05 -5.77
CA PRO A 150 -9.10 -10.60 -7.10
C PRO A 150 -9.45 -12.09 -7.17
N LEU A 151 -9.72 -12.56 -8.38
CA LEU A 151 -10.04 -13.96 -8.68
C LEU A 151 -9.03 -14.95 -8.09
N GLY A 152 -9.53 -15.96 -7.41
CA GLY A 152 -8.77 -17.07 -6.82
C GLY A 152 -8.42 -16.89 -5.34
N ILE A 153 -8.45 -15.66 -4.80
CA ILE A 153 -8.16 -15.39 -3.39
C ILE A 153 -9.30 -15.88 -2.49
N GLY A 154 -10.53 -15.88 -3.00
CA GLY A 154 -11.71 -16.33 -2.23
C GLY A 154 -11.54 -17.73 -1.65
N ALA A 155 -10.87 -18.62 -2.35
CA ALA A 155 -10.62 -19.99 -1.86
C ALA A 155 -9.76 -20.02 -0.57
N ASP A 156 -8.79 -19.12 -0.43
CA ASP A 156 -7.99 -18.99 0.79
C ASP A 156 -8.82 -18.38 1.93
N LEU A 157 -9.65 -17.39 1.61
CA LEU A 157 -10.55 -16.78 2.60
C LEU A 157 -11.58 -17.78 3.15
N GLU A 158 -12.20 -18.56 2.27
CA GLU A 158 -13.13 -19.64 2.68
C GLU A 158 -12.43 -20.70 3.54
N LEU A 159 -11.22 -21.12 3.13
CA LEU A 159 -10.39 -22.05 3.91
C LEU A 159 -10.08 -21.51 5.31
N TRP A 160 -9.97 -20.23 5.49
CA TRP A 160 -9.72 -19.58 6.78
C TRP A 160 -11.00 -19.29 7.57
N GLY A 161 -12.16 -19.57 7.00
CA GLY A 161 -13.47 -19.50 7.64
C GLY A 161 -14.28 -18.24 7.33
N VAL A 162 -13.91 -17.47 6.32
CA VAL A 162 -14.77 -16.37 5.83
C VAL A 162 -15.98 -16.98 5.14
N PRO A 163 -17.22 -16.60 5.52
CA PRO A 163 -18.41 -17.09 4.82
C PRO A 163 -18.43 -16.64 3.35
N ALA A 164 -18.78 -17.56 2.45
CA ALA A 164 -18.74 -17.33 1.00
C ALA A 164 -19.59 -16.09 0.57
N GLU A 165 -20.72 -15.86 1.24
CA GLU A 165 -21.60 -14.71 1.00
C GLU A 165 -21.00 -13.34 1.35
N ARG A 166 -19.86 -13.33 2.04
CA ARG A 166 -19.10 -12.12 2.36
C ARG A 166 -17.89 -11.91 1.44
N ILE A 167 -17.65 -12.82 0.50
CA ILE A 167 -16.54 -12.76 -0.44
C ILE A 167 -17.07 -12.38 -1.82
N THR A 168 -16.48 -11.35 -2.38
CA THR A 168 -16.71 -10.95 -3.78
C THR A 168 -15.40 -11.02 -4.53
N GLU A 169 -15.31 -11.93 -5.49
CA GLU A 169 -14.15 -12.05 -6.38
C GLU A 169 -14.38 -11.31 -7.68
N LEU A 170 -13.45 -10.44 -8.06
CA LEU A 170 -13.50 -9.64 -9.29
C LEU A 170 -12.33 -9.94 -10.22
N ASP A 171 -12.61 -9.94 -11.50
CA ASP A 171 -11.61 -9.82 -12.56
C ASP A 171 -11.28 -8.33 -12.80
N TRP A 172 -10.21 -8.04 -13.53
CA TRP A 172 -9.94 -6.67 -13.97
C TRP A 172 -11.15 -6.10 -14.72
N HIS A 173 -11.43 -4.83 -14.46
CA HIS A 173 -12.58 -4.08 -14.98
C HIS A 173 -13.94 -4.53 -14.45
N GLU A 174 -14.01 -5.53 -13.56
CA GLU A 174 -15.24 -5.85 -12.84
C GLU A 174 -15.39 -4.99 -11.59
N SER A 175 -16.64 -4.70 -11.22
CA SER A 175 -16.97 -3.85 -10.08
C SER A 175 -17.97 -4.51 -9.15
N ALA A 176 -17.93 -4.12 -7.88
CA ALA A 176 -18.90 -4.51 -6.87
C ALA A 176 -19.36 -3.30 -6.07
N ALA A 177 -20.60 -3.31 -5.61
CA ALA A 177 -21.15 -2.30 -4.73
C ALA A 177 -21.01 -2.70 -3.26
N VAL A 178 -20.57 -1.74 -2.44
CA VAL A 178 -20.60 -1.83 -0.97
C VAL A 178 -21.20 -0.56 -0.41
N GLY A 179 -22.45 -0.63 0.02
CA GLY A 179 -23.24 0.57 0.32
C GLY A 179 -23.38 1.44 -0.93
N GLU A 180 -23.01 2.71 -0.83
CA GLU A 180 -23.01 3.66 -1.94
C GLU A 180 -21.66 3.69 -2.70
N LEU A 181 -20.69 2.88 -2.26
CA LEU A 181 -19.39 2.78 -2.92
C LEU A 181 -19.43 1.78 -4.08
N THR A 182 -18.72 2.11 -5.15
CA THR A 182 -18.35 1.19 -6.22
C THR A 182 -16.85 0.87 -6.12
N LEU A 183 -16.53 -0.41 -5.96
CA LEU A 183 -15.17 -0.93 -5.89
C LEU A 183 -14.86 -1.63 -7.21
N THR A 184 -13.87 -1.14 -7.95
CA THR A 184 -13.48 -1.69 -9.26
C THR A 184 -12.07 -2.24 -9.20
N ALA A 185 -11.90 -3.50 -9.59
CA ALA A 185 -10.59 -4.09 -9.78
C ALA A 185 -10.00 -3.60 -11.12
N THR A 186 -8.78 -3.07 -11.08
CA THR A 186 -8.09 -2.56 -12.26
C THR A 186 -6.77 -3.31 -12.49
N PRO A 187 -6.23 -3.33 -13.72
CA PRO A 187 -4.98 -4.02 -14.01
C PRO A 187 -3.81 -3.54 -13.14
N ALA A 188 -2.92 -4.47 -12.82
CA ALA A 188 -1.62 -4.21 -12.22
C ALA A 188 -0.57 -5.11 -12.87
N GLN A 189 0.69 -4.73 -12.78
CA GLN A 189 1.82 -5.49 -13.33
C GLN A 189 2.62 -6.11 -12.18
N HIS A 190 2.24 -7.33 -11.78
CA HIS A 190 2.85 -8.00 -10.63
C HIS A 190 2.84 -9.52 -10.81
N PHE A 191 2.81 -10.24 -9.73
CA PHE A 191 2.65 -11.70 -9.69
C PHE A 191 2.00 -12.09 -8.35
N CYS A 192 1.61 -13.34 -8.26
CA CYS A 192 1.12 -13.92 -7.02
C CYS A 192 1.90 -15.18 -6.66
N GLY A 193 1.78 -15.63 -5.44
CA GLY A 193 2.33 -16.89 -4.98
C GLY A 193 2.32 -17.01 -3.46
N ARG A 194 1.64 -18.06 -2.97
CA ARG A 194 1.51 -18.34 -1.55
C ARG A 194 1.71 -19.83 -1.27
N GLY A 195 2.62 -20.15 -0.36
CA GLY A 195 2.87 -21.52 0.06
C GLY A 195 3.45 -22.41 -1.05
N LEU A 196 2.97 -23.66 -1.13
CA LEU A 196 3.39 -24.66 -2.10
C LEU A 196 2.59 -24.64 -3.40
N ARG A 197 1.58 -23.79 -3.51
CA ARG A 197 0.87 -23.55 -4.78
C ARG A 197 1.86 -22.93 -5.74
N GLY A 198 1.81 -23.33 -7.00
CA GLY A 198 2.64 -22.73 -8.04
C GLY A 198 2.37 -21.23 -8.19
N PRO A 199 3.25 -20.48 -8.85
CA PRO A 199 3.05 -19.06 -9.08
C PRO A 199 1.84 -18.80 -9.98
N GLN A 200 1.23 -17.62 -9.84
CA GLN A 200 0.19 -17.07 -10.74
C GLN A 200 -1.14 -17.84 -10.77
N HIS A 201 -1.54 -18.48 -9.65
CA HIS A 201 -2.84 -19.15 -9.54
C HIS A 201 -3.96 -18.23 -9.02
N THR A 202 -3.63 -17.08 -8.44
CA THR A 202 -4.58 -16.03 -8.09
C THR A 202 -4.27 -14.79 -8.92
N LEU A 203 -5.28 -13.96 -9.16
CA LEU A 203 -5.09 -12.68 -9.83
C LEU A 203 -4.57 -11.63 -8.83
N TRP A 204 -3.90 -10.62 -9.32
CA TRP A 204 -3.51 -9.39 -8.63
C TRP A 204 -4.22 -8.21 -9.25
N ALA A 205 -4.47 -7.16 -8.49
CA ALA A 205 -5.20 -5.99 -8.97
C ALA A 205 -4.78 -4.71 -8.23
N SER A 206 -4.87 -3.59 -8.93
CA SER A 206 -5.06 -2.27 -8.34
C SER A 206 -6.55 -2.03 -8.13
N TRP A 207 -6.91 -1.01 -7.35
CA TRP A 207 -8.29 -0.77 -6.97
C TRP A 207 -8.70 0.68 -7.12
N VAL A 208 -9.87 0.89 -7.70
CA VAL A 208 -10.61 2.15 -7.64
C VAL A 208 -11.74 1.99 -6.64
N VAL A 209 -11.86 2.91 -5.70
CA VAL A 209 -13.03 3.03 -4.84
C VAL A 209 -13.65 4.40 -5.06
N ALA A 210 -14.86 4.40 -5.59
CA ALA A 210 -15.62 5.59 -5.92
C ALA A 210 -16.90 5.65 -5.08
N GLY A 211 -17.07 6.74 -4.34
CA GLY A 211 -18.29 7.13 -3.66
C GLY A 211 -19.04 8.21 -4.43
N PRO A 212 -20.14 8.72 -3.87
CA PRO A 212 -20.92 9.80 -4.48
C PRO A 212 -20.14 11.09 -4.72
N ALA A 213 -19.19 11.44 -3.84
CA ALA A 213 -18.42 12.68 -3.90
C ALA A 213 -16.92 12.45 -4.08
N ASN A 214 -16.37 11.42 -3.48
CA ASN A 214 -14.92 11.19 -3.41
C ASN A 214 -14.51 9.92 -4.15
N ARG A 215 -13.24 9.90 -4.59
CA ARG A 215 -12.68 8.76 -5.32
C ARG A 215 -11.22 8.56 -4.97
N VAL A 216 -10.85 7.31 -4.67
CA VAL A 216 -9.47 6.94 -4.34
C VAL A 216 -8.97 5.79 -5.22
N PHE A 217 -7.66 5.75 -5.44
CA PHE A 217 -6.97 4.67 -6.12
C PHE A 217 -5.94 4.03 -5.19
N HIS A 218 -5.88 2.70 -5.16
CA HIS A 218 -4.86 1.93 -4.45
C HIS A 218 -4.14 1.03 -5.44
N SER A 219 -2.83 1.21 -5.60
CA SER A 219 -2.05 0.49 -6.61
C SER A 219 -1.89 -1.01 -6.34
N GLY A 220 -2.05 -1.44 -5.08
CA GLY A 220 -1.44 -2.70 -4.67
C GLY A 220 0.05 -2.67 -4.96
N ASP A 221 0.63 -3.83 -5.29
CA ASP A 221 1.99 -3.94 -5.82
C ASP A 221 1.96 -4.01 -7.33
N THR A 222 2.82 -3.21 -7.96
CA THR A 222 2.88 -3.13 -9.42
C THR A 222 4.20 -2.52 -9.90
N GLY A 223 4.70 -2.99 -11.04
CA GLY A 223 5.62 -2.21 -11.86
C GLY A 223 4.89 -1.08 -12.58
N TYR A 224 5.65 -0.12 -13.13
CA TYR A 224 5.07 0.90 -13.98
C TYR A 224 4.67 0.30 -15.35
N PHE A 225 3.46 0.60 -15.81
CA PHE A 225 2.96 0.22 -17.13
C PHE A 225 1.99 1.29 -17.67
N PRO A 226 1.76 1.34 -19.01
CA PRO A 226 0.93 2.41 -19.61
C PRO A 226 -0.54 2.44 -19.16
N GLY A 227 -1.06 1.34 -18.61
CA GLY A 227 -2.45 1.24 -18.16
C GLY A 227 -2.85 2.24 -17.06
N PHE A 228 -1.89 2.89 -16.37
CA PHE A 228 -2.23 3.95 -15.41
C PHE A 228 -2.94 5.13 -16.09
N ALA A 229 -2.52 5.50 -17.30
CA ALA A 229 -3.19 6.55 -18.07
C ALA A 229 -4.61 6.13 -18.51
N GLU A 230 -4.81 4.85 -18.85
CA GLU A 230 -6.12 4.31 -19.20
C GLU A 230 -7.06 4.29 -17.98
N ILE A 231 -6.56 3.83 -16.81
CA ILE A 231 -7.30 3.86 -15.54
C ILE A 231 -7.67 5.30 -15.18
N GLY A 232 -6.74 6.26 -15.33
CA GLY A 232 -7.00 7.66 -15.08
C GLY A 232 -8.08 8.25 -15.99
N ALA A 233 -8.07 7.88 -17.28
CA ALA A 233 -9.06 8.33 -18.25
C ALA A 233 -10.45 7.74 -17.98
N GLU A 234 -10.53 6.49 -17.54
CA GLU A 234 -11.81 5.79 -17.29
C GLU A 234 -12.42 6.15 -15.93
N HIS A 235 -11.58 6.25 -14.90
CA HIS A 235 -12.04 6.32 -13.51
C HIS A 235 -11.67 7.62 -12.79
N GLY A 236 -10.76 8.42 -13.32
CA GLY A 236 -10.31 9.66 -12.68
C GLY A 236 -11.29 10.82 -12.81
N PRO A 237 -11.00 11.99 -12.25
CA PRO A 237 -9.86 12.25 -11.39
C PRO A 237 -10.01 11.61 -10.00
N PHE A 238 -8.89 11.47 -9.28
CA PHE A 238 -8.86 10.91 -7.92
C PHE A 238 -8.54 11.99 -6.89
N ASP A 239 -9.23 11.97 -5.74
CA ASP A 239 -8.94 12.85 -4.59
C ASP A 239 -7.67 12.40 -3.85
N ALA A 240 -7.39 11.11 -3.89
CA ALA A 240 -6.14 10.54 -3.41
C ALA A 240 -5.74 9.30 -4.21
N THR A 241 -4.43 9.12 -4.38
CA THR A 241 -3.84 7.89 -4.90
C THR A 241 -2.88 7.30 -3.87
N MET A 242 -3.04 6.05 -3.54
CA MET A 242 -2.17 5.27 -2.67
C MET A 242 -1.25 4.43 -3.56
N ILE A 243 0.00 4.88 -3.73
CA ILE A 243 0.92 4.32 -4.73
C ILE A 243 2.10 3.64 -4.06
N GLN A 244 2.36 2.39 -4.46
CA GLN A 244 3.53 1.65 -4.07
C GLN A 244 4.80 2.38 -4.57
N ILE A 245 5.76 2.60 -3.65
CA ILE A 245 7.03 3.26 -3.94
C ILE A 245 8.24 2.48 -3.41
N GLY A 246 8.03 1.39 -2.70
CA GLY A 246 9.08 0.60 -2.07
C GLY A 246 9.28 -0.76 -2.71
N ALA A 247 10.23 -1.53 -2.18
CA ALA A 247 10.60 -2.87 -2.65
C ALA A 247 11.11 -2.94 -4.10
N TYR A 248 11.44 -1.82 -4.75
CA TYR A 248 12.05 -1.80 -6.07
C TYR A 248 13.49 -2.34 -6.06
N SER A 249 13.91 -2.88 -7.19
CA SER A 249 15.27 -3.34 -7.39
C SER A 249 15.60 -3.53 -8.87
N GLU A 250 16.86 -3.32 -9.25
CA GLU A 250 17.37 -3.71 -10.57
C GLU A 250 17.24 -5.22 -10.84
N PHE A 251 17.10 -6.03 -9.79
CA PHE A 251 16.96 -7.49 -9.90
C PHE A 251 15.56 -7.94 -10.33
N TRP A 252 14.54 -7.09 -10.14
CA TRP A 252 13.15 -7.31 -10.56
C TRP A 252 12.49 -6.01 -11.03
N PRO A 253 12.95 -5.49 -12.18
CA PRO A 253 12.68 -4.11 -12.61
C PRO A 253 11.21 -3.82 -12.96
N ASP A 254 10.41 -4.87 -13.25
CA ASP A 254 9.09 -4.66 -13.83
C ASP A 254 7.93 -4.96 -12.86
N ILE A 255 8.20 -5.30 -11.59
CA ILE A 255 7.16 -5.73 -10.63
C ILE A 255 6.99 -4.80 -9.41
N HIS A 256 7.89 -3.85 -9.24
CA HIS A 256 7.81 -2.79 -8.25
C HIS A 256 8.33 -1.48 -8.85
N MET A 257 7.53 -0.42 -8.73
CA MET A 257 7.91 0.90 -9.20
C MET A 257 9.04 1.50 -8.37
N THR A 258 9.96 2.19 -9.02
CA THR A 258 10.81 3.18 -8.36
C THR A 258 9.96 4.36 -7.85
N PRO A 259 10.45 5.16 -6.89
CA PRO A 259 9.74 6.34 -6.42
C PRO A 259 9.33 7.32 -7.53
N GLU A 260 10.18 7.52 -8.52
CA GLU A 260 9.92 8.39 -9.68
C GLU A 260 8.86 7.81 -10.61
N GLU A 261 8.86 6.48 -10.81
CA GLU A 261 7.80 5.79 -11.55
C GLU A 261 6.47 5.83 -10.79
N GLY A 262 6.49 5.74 -9.45
CA GLY A 262 5.29 5.91 -8.62
C GLY A 262 4.70 7.31 -8.77
N LEU A 263 5.53 8.36 -8.81
CA LEU A 263 5.08 9.72 -9.09
C LEU A 263 4.54 9.85 -10.52
N ARG A 264 5.17 9.21 -11.50
CA ARG A 264 4.69 9.18 -12.88
C ARG A 264 3.31 8.50 -12.97
N ALA A 265 3.13 7.35 -12.29
CA ALA A 265 1.83 6.68 -12.23
C ALA A 265 0.74 7.57 -11.63
N HIS A 266 1.07 8.32 -10.56
CA HIS A 266 0.16 9.32 -9.99
C HIS A 266 -0.22 10.41 -11.00
N ALA A 267 0.74 10.92 -11.78
CA ALA A 267 0.48 11.92 -12.81
C ALA A 267 -0.38 11.38 -13.96
N ASP A 268 -0.10 10.14 -14.40
CA ASP A 268 -0.88 9.46 -15.45
C ASP A 268 -2.33 9.22 -15.01
N LEU A 269 -2.55 8.81 -13.75
CA LEU A 269 -3.88 8.65 -13.14
C LEU A 269 -4.64 9.98 -13.05
N SER A 270 -3.94 11.09 -12.93
CA SER A 270 -4.52 12.42 -12.75
C SER A 270 -4.88 13.12 -14.05
N GLN A 271 -4.47 12.60 -15.21
CA GLN A 271 -4.78 13.14 -16.56
C GLN A 271 -4.51 14.65 -16.72
N GLY A 272 -3.45 15.17 -16.04
CA GLY A 272 -3.10 16.57 -16.06
C GLY A 272 -4.06 17.50 -15.30
N SER A 273 -5.08 16.96 -14.63
CA SER A 273 -5.89 17.72 -13.66
C SER A 273 -5.06 18.05 -12.42
N PRO A 274 -5.42 19.07 -11.62
CA PRO A 274 -4.86 19.22 -10.30
C PRO A 274 -5.09 17.91 -9.55
N ALA A 275 -4.03 17.15 -9.39
CA ALA A 275 -4.12 15.82 -8.79
C ALA A 275 -4.51 15.94 -7.33
N GLY A 276 -5.26 14.97 -6.84
CA GLY A 276 -5.40 14.73 -5.43
C GLY A 276 -4.05 14.45 -4.76
N ALA A 277 -4.06 14.07 -3.50
CA ALA A 277 -2.82 13.78 -2.78
C ALA A 277 -2.27 12.38 -3.14
N LEU A 278 -0.97 12.27 -3.38
CA LEU A 278 -0.24 11.01 -3.43
C LEU A 278 0.09 10.55 -2.01
N LEU A 279 -0.46 9.43 -1.54
CA LEU A 279 -0.02 8.73 -0.35
C LEU A 279 0.95 7.61 -0.76
N PRO A 280 2.25 7.73 -0.46
CA PRO A 280 3.22 6.67 -0.71
C PRO A 280 2.94 5.47 0.22
N ILE A 281 2.80 4.29 -0.36
CA ILE A 281 2.62 3.02 0.36
C ILE A 281 3.74 2.03 0.05
N HIS A 282 3.75 0.86 0.70
CA HIS A 282 4.71 -0.22 0.52
C HIS A 282 6.15 0.16 0.92
N TRP A 283 6.31 0.96 1.96
CA TRP A 283 7.61 1.37 2.50
C TRP A 283 7.57 1.46 4.03
N GLY A 284 8.72 1.62 4.67
CA GLY A 284 8.83 1.98 6.10
C GLY A 284 8.38 0.92 7.10
N THR A 285 7.82 -0.20 6.65
CA THR A 285 7.20 -1.21 7.53
C THR A 285 7.90 -2.57 7.47
N PHE A 286 8.10 -3.12 6.29
CA PHE A 286 8.83 -4.37 6.07
C PHE A 286 10.03 -4.12 5.16
N ASN A 287 11.12 -4.81 5.45
CA ASN A 287 12.34 -4.71 4.66
C ASN A 287 12.36 -5.84 3.61
N LEU A 288 11.91 -5.53 2.40
CA LEU A 288 11.69 -6.50 1.32
C LEU A 288 12.71 -6.38 0.17
N ALA A 289 13.51 -5.30 0.14
CA ALA A 289 14.44 -5.04 -0.95
C ALA A 289 15.81 -4.54 -0.43
N PRO A 290 16.83 -4.50 -1.29
CA PRO A 290 18.18 -4.08 -0.87
C PRO A 290 18.36 -2.58 -0.66
N HIS A 291 17.41 -1.72 -1.05
CA HIS A 291 17.50 -0.28 -0.85
C HIS A 291 17.43 0.12 0.64
N ALA A 292 17.87 1.32 0.98
CA ALA A 292 17.70 1.87 2.33
C ALA A 292 16.20 2.01 2.67
N TRP A 293 15.83 1.76 3.92
CA TRP A 293 14.42 1.71 4.33
C TRP A 293 13.67 3.04 4.14
N SER A 294 14.36 4.18 4.21
CA SER A 294 13.82 5.53 4.03
C SER A 294 14.06 6.11 2.63
N ASP A 295 14.83 5.43 1.77
CA ASP A 295 15.12 5.89 0.42
C ASP A 295 13.85 6.09 -0.44
N PRO A 296 12.85 5.18 -0.39
CA PRO A 296 11.65 5.34 -1.18
C PRO A 296 10.94 6.67 -0.94
N VAL A 297 10.66 7.02 0.31
CA VAL A 297 9.94 8.24 0.64
C VAL A 297 10.75 9.50 0.38
N GLU A 298 12.08 9.49 0.64
CA GLU A 298 12.95 10.63 0.34
C GLU A 298 12.94 10.98 -1.15
N ARG A 299 13.09 9.97 -2.01
CA ARG A 299 13.06 10.15 -3.46
C ARG A 299 11.67 10.59 -3.95
N THR A 300 10.59 9.98 -3.43
CA THR A 300 9.22 10.37 -3.79
C THR A 300 8.96 11.83 -3.46
N VAL A 301 9.31 12.26 -2.25
CA VAL A 301 9.05 13.65 -1.82
C VAL A 301 9.93 14.64 -2.58
N ALA A 302 11.19 14.27 -2.88
CA ALA A 302 12.07 15.09 -3.70
C ALA A 302 11.50 15.26 -5.13
N ALA A 303 11.16 14.18 -5.79
CA ALA A 303 10.59 14.19 -7.14
C ALA A 303 9.24 14.92 -7.20
N ALA A 304 8.37 14.71 -6.21
CA ALA A 304 7.08 15.40 -6.13
C ALA A 304 7.23 16.92 -5.98
N ARG A 305 8.21 17.37 -5.19
CA ARG A 305 8.52 18.79 -5.06
C ARG A 305 8.96 19.41 -6.38
N GLU A 306 9.79 18.71 -7.13
CA GLU A 306 10.24 19.16 -8.45
C GLU A 306 9.09 19.24 -9.44
N ALA A 307 8.16 18.28 -9.37
CA ALA A 307 6.98 18.23 -10.23
C ALA A 307 5.81 19.12 -9.76
N GLY A 308 5.87 19.71 -8.56
CA GLY A 308 4.75 20.44 -7.96
C GLY A 308 3.57 19.55 -7.56
N ALA A 309 3.82 18.26 -7.36
CA ALA A 309 2.78 17.30 -6.94
C ALA A 309 2.57 17.33 -5.43
N LYS A 310 1.31 17.12 -5.01
CA LYS A 310 0.93 17.05 -3.60
C LYS A 310 1.19 15.64 -3.05
N VAL A 311 2.05 15.54 -2.03
CA VAL A 311 2.35 14.26 -1.35
C VAL A 311 1.88 14.31 0.10
N ALA A 312 1.31 13.20 0.57
CA ALA A 312 1.01 12.95 1.96
C ALA A 312 1.96 11.87 2.51
N ALA A 313 2.81 12.22 3.45
CA ALA A 313 3.70 11.27 4.13
C ALA A 313 3.54 11.40 5.66
N PRO A 314 2.35 11.05 6.19
CA PRO A 314 2.04 11.16 7.61
C PRO A 314 2.83 10.13 8.44
N LEU A 315 2.88 10.34 9.76
CA LEU A 315 3.23 9.28 10.70
C LEU A 315 2.30 8.07 10.50
N PRO A 316 2.82 6.82 10.64
CA PRO A 316 1.93 5.67 10.70
C PRO A 316 0.86 5.87 11.77
N GLY A 317 -0.40 5.69 11.40
CA GLY A 317 -1.56 5.88 12.28
C GLY A 317 -2.12 7.30 12.36
N LYS A 318 -1.44 8.32 11.82
CA LYS A 318 -1.97 9.69 11.82
C LYS A 318 -3.00 9.89 10.70
N PRO A 319 -4.28 10.14 11.02
CA PRO A 319 -5.28 10.45 10.03
C PRO A 319 -5.01 11.80 9.36
N PHE A 320 -5.41 11.93 8.10
CA PHE A 320 -5.35 13.19 7.36
C PHE A 320 -6.45 13.23 6.29
N GLU A 321 -6.86 14.43 5.92
CA GLU A 321 -7.74 14.64 4.76
C GLU A 321 -6.89 15.04 3.55
N PRO A 322 -7.06 14.39 2.38
CA PRO A 322 -6.30 14.74 1.18
C PRO A 322 -6.45 16.19 0.73
N ALA A 323 -7.51 16.87 1.15
CA ALA A 323 -7.74 18.29 0.90
C ALA A 323 -6.78 19.21 1.69
N ASP A 324 -6.19 18.76 2.80
CA ASP A 324 -5.31 19.56 3.65
C ASP A 324 -4.08 20.08 2.90
N GLU A 325 -3.60 21.30 3.25
CA GLU A 325 -2.50 21.94 2.51
C GLU A 325 -1.13 21.30 2.74
N GLN A 326 -0.84 20.82 3.94
CA GLN A 326 0.46 20.23 4.31
C GLN A 326 0.29 18.89 5.00
N ILE A 327 0.81 17.82 4.36
CA ILE A 327 0.71 16.45 4.87
C ILE A 327 2.08 15.75 4.92
N VAL A 328 3.18 16.47 4.75
CA VAL A 328 4.54 15.90 4.85
C VAL A 328 5.18 16.33 6.15
N ASP A 329 5.35 15.34 7.04
CA ASP A 329 6.23 15.43 8.20
C ASP A 329 7.42 14.48 7.94
N PRO A 330 8.65 14.98 7.80
CA PRO A 330 9.82 14.14 7.49
C PRO A 330 10.31 13.35 8.71
N TRP A 331 9.40 12.77 9.47
CA TRP A 331 9.65 12.00 10.71
C TRP A 331 10.72 10.90 10.54
N TRP A 332 10.80 10.28 9.37
CA TRP A 332 11.77 9.22 9.07
C TRP A 332 13.22 9.69 9.17
N ARG A 333 13.49 10.98 8.96
CA ARG A 333 14.84 11.55 9.07
C ARG A 333 15.37 11.52 10.50
N SER A 334 14.50 11.55 11.49
CA SER A 334 14.88 11.49 12.91
C SER A 334 15.44 10.12 13.31
N VAL A 335 15.11 9.08 12.55
CA VAL A 335 15.47 7.68 12.84
C VAL A 335 16.16 6.96 11.65
N ALA A 336 16.51 7.67 10.59
CA ALA A 336 17.27 7.14 9.46
C ALA A 336 18.72 7.63 9.49
N LEU A 337 19.63 6.81 8.97
CA LEU A 337 20.99 7.29 8.68
C LEU A 337 20.93 8.25 7.49
N PRO A 338 21.54 9.44 7.59
CA PRO A 338 21.55 10.38 6.48
C PRO A 338 22.24 9.75 5.25
N PRO A 339 21.83 10.14 4.03
CA PRO A 339 22.56 9.81 2.81
C PRO A 339 24.01 10.30 2.89
N THR A 340 24.91 9.70 2.10
CA THR A 340 26.34 10.08 2.07
C THR A 340 26.58 11.56 1.75
N HIS A 341 25.66 12.20 1.05
CA HIS A 341 25.71 13.62 0.69
C HIS A 341 24.84 14.52 1.58
N GLY A 342 24.33 13.98 2.72
CA GLY A 342 23.40 14.69 3.59
C GLY A 342 21.94 14.69 3.07
N TRP A 343 21.04 15.17 3.92
CA TRP A 343 19.63 15.34 3.53
C TRP A 343 19.47 16.59 2.64
N PRO A 344 18.61 16.55 1.59
CA PRO A 344 18.25 17.76 0.87
C PRO A 344 17.65 18.80 1.84
N SER A 345 17.94 20.08 1.61
CA SER A 345 17.38 21.15 2.42
C SER A 345 15.87 21.25 2.21
N TRP A 346 15.11 21.17 3.31
CA TRP A 346 13.68 21.43 3.35
C TRP A 346 13.41 22.80 3.95
N PRO A 347 12.34 23.52 3.55
CA PRO A 347 11.87 24.61 4.39
C PRO A 347 11.57 24.07 5.78
N ALA A 348 12.03 24.77 6.81
CA ALA A 348 11.79 24.38 8.19
C ALA A 348 10.27 24.32 8.42
N VAL A 349 9.73 23.13 8.57
CA VAL A 349 8.42 22.95 9.18
C VAL A 349 8.64 23.16 10.68
N THR A 350 8.05 24.20 11.21
CA THR A 350 8.03 24.40 12.69
C THR A 350 7.24 23.22 13.25
N PRO A 351 7.84 22.33 14.07
CA PRO A 351 7.07 21.25 14.69
C PRO A 351 5.95 21.89 15.52
N SER A 352 4.71 21.45 15.37
CA SER A 352 3.70 21.79 16.35
C SER A 352 4.16 21.25 17.71
N ALA A 353 4.03 22.03 18.76
CA ALA A 353 4.53 21.68 20.10
C ALA A 353 3.91 20.39 20.68
N ASP A 354 2.89 19.85 20.03
CA ASP A 354 2.11 18.68 20.49
C ASP A 354 2.63 17.32 19.96
N ALA A 355 3.73 17.31 19.18
CA ALA A 355 4.17 16.09 18.48
C ALA A 355 5.03 15.13 19.33
N PHE A 356 5.43 15.48 20.55
CA PHE A 356 6.37 14.68 21.35
C PHE A 356 5.94 14.46 22.80
N GLU A 357 4.85 13.76 23.05
CA GLU A 357 4.73 13.01 24.30
C GLU A 357 5.40 11.65 24.14
N VAL A 358 6.68 11.60 24.44
CA VAL A 358 7.42 10.36 24.59
C VAL A 358 6.99 9.73 25.91
N VAL A 359 6.13 8.72 25.86
CA VAL A 359 5.89 7.86 27.02
C VAL A 359 7.18 7.10 27.31
N ARG A 360 7.75 7.39 28.47
CA ARG A 360 8.89 6.70 29.08
C ARG A 360 8.58 5.26 29.46
#